data_4b55a61aefffd5a92c76ea38961619ae
#
_entry.id   4b55a61aefffd5a92c76ea38961619ae
#
_cell.length_a   1.000
_cell.length_b   1.000
_cell.length_c   1.000
_cell.angle_alpha   90.00
_cell.angle_beta   90.00
_cell.angle_gamma   90.00
#
_symmetry.space_group_name_H-M   'P 1'
#
loop_
_entity.id
_entity.type
_entity.pdbx_description
1 polymer ?
#
loop_
_entity_poly.entity_id
_entity_poly.type
_entity_poly.pdbx_seq_one_letter_code
_entity_poly.pdbx_strand_id
1 'polypeptide(L)'
;MMTAPVMDPADVVPAPAPSPLPPPPMAPPIPAELGAVLRRMRFPYLRAAAPDVLATARSQRWDPAEVVRILLEAEIKGRDEATRRNHRKMAQLPSGKTFESWREADSSIPTPTQHALMTLEWVTRAENLAVAGPSGTGKSHLAEALANKAIDQGMKVAWFTLESLTPHLGRATVDNTVSKAVAKITRCDLIVVDDIGMLPSGQAAAEAFYRVIDAA
;
A
#
# COMPACT_ATOMS: atom_id res chain seq x y z
N MET A 1 -51.06 45.28 -35.01
CA MET A 1 -49.70 44.61 -34.98
C MET A 1 -49.24 44.78 -33.52
N MET A 2 -49.51 43.77 -32.64
CA MET A 2 -49.17 43.80 -31.22
C MET A 2 -47.83 43.12 -31.03
N THR A 3 -46.82 43.85 -30.58
CA THR A 3 -45.50 43.32 -30.23
C THR A 3 -45.59 42.70 -28.84
N ALA A 4 -45.23 41.42 -28.76
CA ALA A 4 -45.11 40.70 -27.49
C ALA A 4 -43.92 41.24 -26.65
N PRO A 5 -43.99 41.31 -25.33
CA PRO A 5 -42.89 41.77 -24.49
C PRO A 5 -41.74 40.75 -24.52
N VAL A 6 -40.54 41.24 -24.76
CA VAL A 6 -39.27 40.48 -24.64
C VAL A 6 -38.97 40.34 -23.16
N MET A 7 -38.95 39.12 -22.66
CA MET A 7 -38.60 38.82 -21.27
C MET A 7 -37.06 38.98 -21.11
N ASP A 8 -36.67 39.74 -20.08
CA ASP A 8 -35.27 40.00 -19.74
C ASP A 8 -34.59 38.69 -19.19
N PRO A 9 -33.41 38.27 -19.71
CA PRO A 9 -32.75 37.09 -19.22
C PRO A 9 -32.28 37.13 -17.73
N ALA A 10 -32.42 38.29 -17.07
CA ALA A 10 -32.08 38.48 -15.66
C ALA A 10 -33.13 37.98 -14.68
N ASP A 11 -34.36 37.63 -15.11
CA ASP A 11 -35.48 37.20 -14.24
C ASP A 11 -35.61 35.69 -14.07
N VAL A 12 -34.63 34.89 -14.52
CA VAL A 12 -34.63 33.43 -14.29
C VAL A 12 -34.08 33.14 -12.90
N VAL A 13 -34.98 33.03 -11.92
CA VAL A 13 -34.64 32.53 -10.59
C VAL A 13 -34.16 31.09 -10.70
N PRO A 14 -32.88 30.77 -10.33
CA PRO A 14 -32.42 29.40 -10.41
C PRO A 14 -33.23 28.49 -9.51
N ALA A 15 -33.64 27.33 -10.04
CA ALA A 15 -34.37 26.32 -9.29
C ALA A 15 -33.54 25.90 -8.05
N PRO A 16 -34.18 25.70 -6.87
CA PRO A 16 -33.49 25.27 -5.67
C PRO A 16 -32.81 23.93 -5.94
N ALA A 17 -31.54 23.81 -5.51
CA ALA A 17 -30.79 22.58 -5.61
C ALA A 17 -31.55 21.41 -4.97
N PRO A 18 -31.58 20.21 -5.56
CA PRO A 18 -32.28 19.05 -4.99
C PRO A 18 -31.72 18.77 -3.60
N SER A 19 -32.63 18.62 -2.62
CA SER A 19 -32.25 18.24 -1.26
C SER A 19 -31.45 16.93 -1.27
N PRO A 20 -30.41 16.82 -0.44
CA PRO A 20 -29.65 15.57 -0.36
C PRO A 20 -30.57 14.41 0.02
N LEU A 21 -30.49 13.31 -0.71
CA LEU A 21 -31.23 12.09 -0.40
C LEU A 21 -30.94 11.63 1.04
N PRO A 22 -31.95 11.18 1.80
CA PRO A 22 -31.73 10.63 3.12
C PRO A 22 -30.73 9.47 3.04
N PRO A 23 -29.84 9.30 4.04
CA PRO A 23 -28.90 8.18 4.03
C PRO A 23 -29.68 6.86 3.98
N PRO A 24 -29.16 5.84 3.28
CA PRO A 24 -29.81 4.54 3.19
C PRO A 24 -30.05 3.96 4.59
N PRO A 25 -31.16 3.25 4.82
CA PRO A 25 -31.47 2.67 6.12
C PRO A 25 -30.34 1.74 6.55
N MET A 26 -29.80 1.96 7.75
CA MET A 26 -28.75 1.11 8.31
C MET A 26 -29.28 -0.31 8.51
N ALA A 27 -28.51 -1.31 8.13
CA ALA A 27 -28.86 -2.71 8.37
C ALA A 27 -29.01 -2.98 9.89
N PRO A 28 -29.96 -3.85 10.30
CA PRO A 28 -30.17 -4.16 11.71
C PRO A 28 -28.89 -4.79 12.31
N PRO A 29 -28.54 -4.47 13.57
CA PRO A 29 -27.36 -4.99 14.22
C PRO A 29 -27.45 -6.52 14.34
N ILE A 30 -26.27 -7.17 14.33
CA ILE A 30 -26.20 -8.62 14.55
C ILE A 30 -26.59 -8.99 15.98
N PRO A 31 -27.11 -10.22 16.21
CA PRO A 31 -27.39 -10.71 17.56
C PRO A 31 -26.18 -10.58 18.49
N ALA A 32 -26.43 -10.21 19.75
CA ALA A 32 -25.36 -9.96 20.72
C ALA A 32 -24.44 -11.17 20.95
N GLU A 33 -25.02 -12.36 20.95
CA GLU A 33 -24.30 -13.64 21.08
C GLU A 33 -23.35 -13.88 19.91
N LEU A 34 -23.82 -13.69 18.66
CA LEU A 34 -22.98 -13.79 17.48
C LEU A 34 -21.85 -12.76 17.55
N GLY A 35 -22.16 -11.52 17.93
CA GLY A 35 -21.18 -10.47 18.11
C GLY A 35 -20.10 -10.83 19.16
N ALA A 36 -20.47 -11.51 20.22
CA ALA A 36 -19.54 -11.98 21.26
C ALA A 36 -18.60 -13.08 20.73
N VAL A 37 -19.14 -14.06 19.99
CA VAL A 37 -18.35 -15.13 19.35
C VAL A 37 -17.34 -14.54 18.38
N LEU A 38 -17.78 -13.63 17.49
CA LEU A 38 -16.89 -12.99 16.51
C LEU A 38 -15.77 -12.17 17.16
N ARG A 39 -16.04 -11.50 18.27
CA ARG A 39 -15.00 -10.82 19.06
C ARG A 39 -13.98 -11.83 19.64
N ARG A 40 -14.45 -12.92 20.23
CA ARG A 40 -13.60 -13.96 20.81
C ARG A 40 -12.71 -14.61 19.74
N MET A 41 -13.26 -14.84 18.54
CA MET A 41 -12.53 -15.40 17.39
C MET A 41 -11.62 -14.38 16.70
N ARG A 42 -11.66 -13.10 17.10
CA ARG A 42 -10.89 -12.01 16.49
C ARG A 42 -11.18 -11.85 15.01
N PHE A 43 -12.48 -11.81 14.65
CA PHE A 43 -12.98 -11.52 13.29
C PHE A 43 -13.57 -10.11 13.20
N PRO A 44 -12.73 -9.05 13.21
CA PRO A 44 -13.22 -7.66 13.22
C PRO A 44 -13.92 -7.26 11.93
N TYR A 45 -13.40 -7.67 10.78
CA TYR A 45 -13.91 -7.28 9.46
C TYR A 45 -15.18 -8.04 9.11
N LEU A 46 -15.24 -9.34 9.37
CA LEU A 46 -16.45 -10.12 9.26
C LEU A 46 -17.56 -9.55 10.13
N ARG A 47 -17.24 -9.19 11.38
CA ARG A 47 -18.21 -8.57 12.30
C ARG A 47 -18.72 -7.24 11.77
N ALA A 48 -17.86 -6.43 11.12
CA ALA A 48 -18.26 -5.17 10.52
C ALA A 48 -19.16 -5.37 9.29
N ALA A 49 -18.89 -6.37 8.47
CA ALA A 49 -19.67 -6.68 7.26
C ALA A 49 -20.99 -7.42 7.56
N ALA A 50 -21.08 -8.14 8.69
CA ALA A 50 -22.18 -9.05 8.99
C ALA A 50 -23.58 -8.40 8.96
N PRO A 51 -23.82 -7.17 9.47
CA PRO A 51 -25.15 -6.55 9.41
C PRO A 51 -25.67 -6.46 7.98
N ASP A 52 -24.89 -5.91 7.07
CA ASP A 52 -25.28 -5.66 5.68
C ASP A 52 -25.43 -6.97 4.89
N VAL A 53 -24.45 -7.88 5.04
CA VAL A 53 -24.47 -9.19 4.37
C VAL A 53 -25.69 -9.99 4.80
N LEU A 54 -26.02 -10.05 6.11
CA LEU A 54 -27.15 -10.80 6.61
C LEU A 54 -28.51 -10.16 6.21
N ALA A 55 -28.58 -8.84 6.16
CA ALA A 55 -29.77 -8.14 5.67
C ALA A 55 -30.02 -8.44 4.19
N THR A 56 -28.99 -8.34 3.36
CA THR A 56 -29.05 -8.65 1.92
C THR A 56 -29.38 -10.12 1.69
N ALA A 57 -28.73 -11.03 2.38
CA ALA A 57 -28.97 -12.47 2.27
C ALA A 57 -30.42 -12.85 2.58
N ARG A 58 -31.02 -12.24 3.60
CA ARG A 58 -32.45 -12.45 3.95
C ARG A 58 -33.37 -11.96 2.84
N SER A 59 -33.13 -10.77 2.32
CA SER A 59 -33.97 -10.18 1.27
C SER A 59 -33.88 -10.93 -0.06
N GLN A 60 -32.69 -11.44 -0.39
CA GLN A 60 -32.41 -12.12 -1.66
C GLN A 60 -32.44 -13.65 -1.55
N ARG A 61 -32.71 -14.20 -0.35
CA ARG A 61 -32.77 -15.65 -0.09
C ARG A 61 -31.50 -16.38 -0.52
N TRP A 62 -30.33 -15.84 -0.14
CA TRP A 62 -29.07 -16.48 -0.47
C TRP A 62 -28.92 -17.85 0.18
N ASP A 63 -28.16 -18.71 -0.48
CA ASP A 63 -27.74 -19.97 0.12
C ASP A 63 -26.86 -19.71 1.37
N PRO A 64 -27.07 -20.45 2.47
CA PRO A 64 -26.28 -20.29 3.69
C PRO A 64 -24.76 -20.42 3.49
N ALA A 65 -24.32 -21.30 2.58
CA ALA A 65 -22.90 -21.48 2.28
C ALA A 65 -22.32 -20.22 1.62
N GLU A 66 -23.11 -19.58 0.74
CA GLU A 66 -22.73 -18.32 0.08
C GLU A 66 -22.57 -17.18 1.11
N VAL A 67 -23.46 -17.09 2.10
CA VAL A 67 -23.37 -16.11 3.18
C VAL A 67 -22.07 -16.30 3.96
N VAL A 68 -21.73 -17.54 4.32
CA VAL A 68 -20.50 -17.87 5.03
C VAL A 68 -19.27 -17.51 4.18
N ARG A 69 -19.27 -17.83 2.91
CA ARG A 69 -18.19 -17.51 1.97
C ARG A 69 -17.93 -16.01 1.92
N ILE A 70 -18.96 -15.19 1.69
CA ILE A 70 -18.85 -13.72 1.60
C ILE A 70 -18.33 -13.12 2.91
N LEU A 71 -18.82 -13.62 4.05
CA LEU A 71 -18.37 -13.13 5.35
C LEU A 71 -16.90 -13.45 5.62
N LEU A 72 -16.45 -14.67 5.27
CA LEU A 72 -15.04 -15.04 5.40
C LEU A 72 -14.15 -14.29 4.43
N GLU A 73 -14.60 -14.05 3.20
CA GLU A 73 -13.86 -13.22 2.24
C GLU A 73 -13.70 -11.77 2.72
N ALA A 74 -14.73 -11.21 3.36
CA ALA A 74 -14.63 -9.87 3.96
C ALA A 74 -13.56 -9.83 5.07
N GLU A 75 -13.43 -10.89 5.88
CA GLU A 75 -12.38 -10.98 6.89
C GLU A 75 -11.00 -11.09 6.25
N ILE A 76 -10.81 -11.96 5.26
CA ILE A 76 -9.54 -12.13 4.53
C ILE A 76 -9.11 -10.80 3.92
N LYS A 77 -9.99 -10.18 3.14
CA LYS A 77 -9.73 -8.89 2.50
C LYS A 77 -9.33 -7.81 3.50
N GLY A 78 -10.07 -7.71 4.61
CA GLY A 78 -9.78 -6.72 5.65
C GLY A 78 -8.43 -6.95 6.34
N ARG A 79 -8.04 -8.20 6.58
CA ARG A 79 -6.72 -8.57 7.13
C ARG A 79 -5.60 -8.24 6.17
N ASP A 80 -5.77 -8.58 4.90
CA ASP A 80 -4.78 -8.29 3.86
C ASP A 80 -4.56 -6.78 3.70
N GLU A 81 -5.64 -6.00 3.70
CA GLU A 81 -5.56 -4.54 3.66
C GLU A 81 -4.87 -3.96 4.90
N ALA A 82 -5.15 -4.50 6.10
CA ALA A 82 -4.47 -4.09 7.33
C ALA A 82 -2.98 -4.43 7.29
N THR A 83 -2.63 -5.61 6.79
CA THR A 83 -1.25 -6.05 6.61
C THR A 83 -0.52 -5.12 5.64
N ARG A 84 -1.10 -4.84 4.46
CA ARG A 84 -0.52 -3.88 3.49
C ARG A 84 -0.34 -2.49 4.09
N ARG A 85 -1.34 -1.98 4.84
CA ARG A 85 -1.19 -0.68 5.54
C ARG A 85 -0.05 -0.68 6.54
N ASN A 86 0.11 -1.75 7.32
CA ASN A 86 1.21 -1.89 8.27
C ASN A 86 2.56 -1.98 7.55
N HIS A 87 2.68 -2.77 6.48
CA HIS A 87 3.91 -2.87 5.69
C HIS A 87 4.28 -1.51 5.09
N ARG A 88 3.31 -0.77 4.52
CA ARG A 88 3.54 0.58 3.98
C ARG A 88 4.03 1.57 5.06
N LYS A 89 3.42 1.53 6.25
CA LYS A 89 3.86 2.36 7.37
C LYS A 89 5.28 2.00 7.85
N MET A 90 5.62 0.71 7.86
CA MET A 90 6.93 0.25 8.32
C MET A 90 8.04 0.47 7.28
N ALA A 91 7.71 0.42 6.01
CA ALA A 91 8.66 0.63 4.92
C ALA A 91 9.21 2.06 4.87
N GLN A 92 8.46 3.06 5.36
CA GLN A 92 8.87 4.48 5.38
C GLN A 92 9.29 5.01 4.01
N LEU A 93 8.52 4.69 2.98
CA LEU A 93 8.78 5.15 1.62
C LEU A 93 8.79 6.69 1.55
N PRO A 94 9.72 7.31 0.80
CA PRO A 94 9.99 8.76 0.91
C PRO A 94 8.89 9.65 0.32
N SER A 95 8.30 9.30 -0.81
CA SER A 95 7.41 10.22 -1.55
C SER A 95 6.10 9.61 -2.05
N GLY A 96 5.87 8.32 -1.88
CA GLY A 96 4.65 7.63 -2.31
C GLY A 96 4.53 7.50 -3.85
N LYS A 97 5.65 7.50 -4.57
CA LYS A 97 5.68 7.28 -6.01
C LYS A 97 5.27 5.87 -6.37
N THR A 98 4.37 5.74 -7.34
CA THR A 98 3.82 4.46 -7.81
C THR A 98 3.96 4.33 -9.31
N PHE A 99 3.66 3.15 -9.85
CA PHE A 99 3.59 2.96 -11.31
C PHE A 99 2.46 3.72 -11.98
N GLU A 100 1.44 4.19 -11.25
CA GLU A 100 0.40 5.07 -11.78
C GLU A 100 0.95 6.43 -12.20
N SER A 101 1.99 6.90 -11.52
CA SER A 101 2.70 8.14 -11.86
C SER A 101 3.93 7.93 -12.74
N TRP A 102 4.28 6.67 -13.05
CA TRP A 102 5.41 6.31 -13.90
C TRP A 102 5.03 6.41 -15.38
N ARG A 103 5.88 7.05 -16.18
CA ARG A 103 5.74 7.12 -17.63
C ARG A 103 6.79 6.22 -18.29
N GLU A 104 6.36 5.08 -18.77
CA GLU A 104 7.23 4.07 -19.38
C GLU A 104 8.02 4.61 -20.58
N ALA A 105 7.37 5.46 -21.39
CA ALA A 105 7.96 6.04 -22.59
C ALA A 105 9.08 7.05 -22.31
N ASP A 106 9.09 7.66 -21.11
CA ASP A 106 10.10 8.64 -20.71
C ASP A 106 11.34 7.95 -20.09
N SER A 107 11.28 6.64 -19.90
CA SER A 107 12.37 5.85 -19.31
C SER A 107 13.34 5.35 -20.37
N SER A 108 14.65 5.36 -20.06
CA SER A 108 15.66 4.71 -20.87
C SER A 108 15.68 3.18 -20.71
N ILE A 109 14.93 2.62 -19.77
CA ILE A 109 14.80 1.18 -19.58
C ILE A 109 13.83 0.63 -20.61
N PRO A 110 14.17 -0.40 -21.40
CA PRO A 110 13.26 -0.99 -22.37
C PRO A 110 11.94 -1.45 -21.72
N THR A 111 10.80 -1.17 -22.35
CA THR A 111 9.47 -1.54 -21.85
C THR A 111 9.33 -3.01 -21.42
N PRO A 112 9.85 -4.01 -22.18
CA PRO A 112 9.81 -5.39 -21.72
C PRO A 112 10.54 -5.62 -20.39
N THR A 113 11.67 -4.92 -20.18
CA THR A 113 12.41 -4.98 -18.92
C THR A 113 11.63 -4.35 -17.78
N GLN A 114 11.00 -3.19 -18.03
CA GLN A 114 10.13 -2.56 -17.04
C GLN A 114 9.00 -3.51 -16.61
N HIS A 115 8.31 -4.13 -17.55
CA HIS A 115 7.25 -5.10 -17.29
C HIS A 115 7.77 -6.33 -16.52
N ALA A 116 8.94 -6.86 -16.90
CA ALA A 116 9.55 -7.97 -16.17
C ALA A 116 9.88 -7.60 -14.72
N LEU A 117 10.41 -6.41 -14.46
CA LEU A 117 10.65 -5.93 -13.10
C LEU A 117 9.36 -5.79 -12.29
N MET A 118 8.28 -5.36 -12.93
CA MET A 118 6.97 -5.20 -12.31
C MET A 118 6.31 -6.51 -11.88
N THR A 119 6.73 -7.67 -12.40
CA THR A 119 6.24 -8.98 -11.93
C THR A 119 6.71 -9.31 -10.52
N LEU A 120 7.84 -8.74 -10.09
CA LEU A 120 8.54 -9.01 -8.82
C LEU A 120 9.01 -10.47 -8.68
N GLU A 121 9.03 -11.26 -9.75
CA GLU A 121 9.56 -12.63 -9.73
C GLU A 121 11.04 -12.67 -9.32
N TRP A 122 11.81 -11.65 -9.69
CA TRP A 122 13.20 -11.50 -9.27
C TRP A 122 13.35 -11.40 -7.75
N VAL A 123 12.38 -10.80 -7.04
CA VAL A 123 12.35 -10.77 -5.56
C VAL A 123 12.14 -12.19 -5.00
N THR A 124 11.16 -12.93 -5.57
CA THR A 124 10.90 -14.31 -5.11
C THR A 124 12.04 -15.29 -5.41
N ARG A 125 12.88 -14.97 -6.43
CA ARG A 125 14.09 -15.71 -6.76
C ARG A 125 15.32 -15.25 -5.98
N ALA A 126 15.15 -14.31 -5.03
CA ALA A 126 16.25 -13.70 -4.26
C ALA A 126 17.35 -13.11 -5.15
N GLU A 127 16.97 -12.48 -6.27
CA GLU A 127 17.90 -11.81 -7.18
C GLU A 127 18.12 -10.36 -6.75
N ASN A 128 19.32 -9.84 -6.94
CA ASN A 128 19.65 -8.46 -6.67
C ASN A 128 19.43 -7.57 -7.91
N LEU A 129 18.84 -6.41 -7.72
CA LEU A 129 18.65 -5.38 -8.74
C LEU A 129 19.52 -4.16 -8.44
N ALA A 130 20.38 -3.77 -9.35
CA ALA A 130 21.11 -2.51 -9.29
C ALA A 130 20.64 -1.57 -10.41
N VAL A 131 20.23 -0.34 -10.02
CA VAL A 131 19.79 0.70 -10.95
C VAL A 131 20.78 1.85 -10.93
N ALA A 132 21.52 2.03 -12.03
CA ALA A 132 22.53 3.07 -12.20
C ALA A 132 22.17 4.03 -13.32
N GLY A 133 22.58 5.29 -13.21
CA GLY A 133 22.35 6.32 -14.23
C GLY A 133 22.50 7.73 -13.67
N PRO A 134 22.45 8.78 -14.52
CA PRO A 134 22.56 10.16 -14.12
C PRO A 134 21.47 10.59 -13.11
N SER A 135 21.72 11.68 -12.39
CA SER A 135 20.69 12.28 -11.52
C SER A 135 19.47 12.72 -12.34
N GLY A 136 18.27 12.63 -11.74
CA GLY A 136 17.03 13.04 -12.39
C GLY A 136 16.41 12.03 -13.38
N THR A 137 17.04 10.89 -13.65
CA THR A 137 16.54 9.89 -14.63
C THR A 137 15.45 8.96 -14.08
N GLY A 138 14.93 9.22 -12.88
CA GLY A 138 13.80 8.45 -12.32
C GLY A 138 14.19 7.18 -11.53
N LYS A 139 15.48 6.95 -11.20
CA LYS A 139 15.93 5.76 -10.46
C LYS A 139 15.18 5.55 -9.14
N SER A 140 15.14 6.56 -8.29
CA SER A 140 14.41 6.52 -7.01
C SER A 140 12.90 6.36 -7.22
N HIS A 141 12.33 6.93 -8.29
CA HIS A 141 10.93 6.73 -8.65
C HIS A 141 10.65 5.26 -8.99
N LEU A 142 11.48 4.66 -9.84
CA LEU A 142 11.34 3.24 -10.19
C LEU A 142 11.47 2.35 -8.95
N ALA A 143 12.50 2.58 -8.15
CA ALA A 143 12.73 1.81 -6.91
C ALA A 143 11.56 1.92 -5.94
N GLU A 144 11.00 3.13 -5.75
CA GLU A 144 9.85 3.35 -4.88
C GLU A 144 8.56 2.75 -5.46
N ALA A 145 8.36 2.81 -6.78
CA ALA A 145 7.22 2.20 -7.44
C ALA A 145 7.25 0.66 -7.32
N LEU A 146 8.44 0.04 -7.47
CA LEU A 146 8.65 -1.40 -7.23
C LEU A 146 8.38 -1.75 -5.75
N ALA A 147 8.87 -0.94 -4.82
CA ALA A 147 8.63 -1.12 -3.38
C ALA A 147 7.14 -1.04 -3.03
N ASN A 148 6.40 -0.05 -3.57
CA ASN A 148 4.95 0.05 -3.40
C ASN A 148 4.23 -1.17 -3.96
N LYS A 149 4.60 -1.62 -5.16
CA LYS A 149 4.02 -2.80 -5.79
C LYS A 149 4.29 -4.08 -4.97
N ALA A 150 5.48 -4.23 -4.40
CA ALA A 150 5.81 -5.33 -3.50
C ALA A 150 4.91 -5.33 -2.25
N ILE A 151 4.67 -4.16 -1.64
CA ILE A 151 3.75 -4.02 -0.52
C ILE A 151 2.32 -4.39 -0.92
N ASP A 152 1.87 -4.01 -2.11
CA ASP A 152 0.53 -4.33 -2.61
C ASP A 152 0.36 -5.84 -2.84
N GLN A 153 1.43 -6.56 -3.13
CA GLN A 153 1.47 -8.04 -3.17
C GLN A 153 1.64 -8.68 -1.77
N GLY A 154 1.64 -7.87 -0.69
CA GLY A 154 1.74 -8.36 0.68
C GLY A 154 3.17 -8.53 1.21
N MET A 155 4.18 -8.21 0.42
CA MET A 155 5.59 -8.33 0.80
C MET A 155 5.96 -7.28 1.87
N LYS A 156 6.94 -7.63 2.70
CA LYS A 156 7.58 -6.71 3.64
C LYS A 156 8.72 -6.00 2.94
N VAL A 157 8.70 -4.68 2.98
CA VAL A 157 9.74 -3.85 2.38
C VAL A 157 10.44 -3.03 3.45
N ALA A 158 11.75 -2.90 3.33
CA ALA A 158 12.55 -1.94 4.09
C ALA A 158 13.21 -0.96 3.12
N TRP A 159 13.05 0.34 3.37
CA TRP A 159 13.67 1.41 2.59
C TRP A 159 14.70 2.15 3.42
N PHE A 160 15.88 2.32 2.88
CA PHE A 160 16.95 3.10 3.46
C PHE A 160 17.59 3.98 2.39
N THR A 161 18.08 5.14 2.80
CA THR A 161 19.21 5.78 2.11
C THR A 161 20.50 5.25 2.73
N LEU A 162 21.62 5.31 2.02
CA LEU A 162 22.90 4.91 2.58
C LEU A 162 23.22 5.70 3.87
N GLU A 163 22.83 6.98 3.91
CA GLU A 163 22.97 7.84 5.08
C GLU A 163 22.13 7.35 6.27
N SER A 164 20.89 6.93 6.04
CA SER A 164 19.99 6.47 7.12
C SER A 164 20.34 5.07 7.63
N LEU A 165 20.94 4.23 6.80
CA LEU A 165 21.35 2.87 7.16
C LEU A 165 22.47 2.89 8.22
N THR A 166 23.43 3.80 8.08
CA THR A 166 24.58 3.92 8.98
C THR A 166 24.19 4.14 10.44
N PRO A 167 23.39 5.16 10.84
CA PRO A 167 23.00 5.34 12.23
C PRO A 167 22.01 4.24 12.70
N HIS A 168 21.29 3.60 11.80
CA HIS A 168 20.41 2.48 12.13
C HIS A 168 21.21 1.28 12.65
N LEU A 169 22.34 0.98 12.04
CA LEU A 169 23.27 -0.06 12.47
C LEU A 169 24.28 0.45 13.53
N GLY A 170 24.66 1.71 13.46
CA GLY A 170 25.65 2.31 14.38
C GLY A 170 25.15 2.39 15.83
N ARG A 171 23.86 2.68 16.05
CA ARG A 171 23.24 2.60 17.38
C ARG A 171 23.30 1.17 17.95
N ALA A 172 23.17 0.20 17.08
CA ALA A 172 23.25 -1.22 17.45
C ALA A 172 24.70 -1.68 17.78
N THR A 173 25.74 -0.98 17.29
CA THR A 173 27.15 -1.28 17.65
C THR A 173 27.46 -0.94 19.09
N VAL A 174 26.90 0.15 19.61
CA VAL A 174 27.10 0.57 21.03
C VAL A 174 26.52 -0.47 21.98
N ASP A 175 25.39 -1.09 21.63
CA ASP A 175 24.65 -2.05 22.45
C ASP A 175 25.00 -3.52 22.12
N ASN A 176 26.00 -3.78 21.29
CA ASN A 176 26.34 -5.11 20.77
C ASN A 176 25.15 -5.89 20.12
N THR A 177 24.23 -5.15 19.47
CA THR A 177 23.01 -5.69 18.88
C THR A 177 22.98 -5.61 17.35
N VAL A 178 24.12 -5.37 16.67
CA VAL A 178 24.23 -5.23 15.22
C VAL A 178 23.64 -6.42 14.49
N SER A 179 23.98 -7.64 14.92
CA SER A 179 23.44 -8.87 14.32
C SER A 179 21.91 -8.94 14.40
N LYS A 180 21.31 -8.47 15.50
CA LYS A 180 19.85 -8.39 15.65
C LYS A 180 19.24 -7.33 14.72
N ALA A 181 19.91 -6.19 14.53
CA ALA A 181 19.46 -5.14 13.62
C ALA A 181 19.53 -5.60 12.17
N VAL A 182 20.63 -6.21 11.75
CA VAL A 182 20.77 -6.83 10.42
C VAL A 182 19.71 -7.91 10.23
N ALA A 183 19.58 -8.86 11.16
CA ALA A 183 18.57 -9.91 11.08
C ALA A 183 17.12 -9.38 11.05
N LYS A 184 16.85 -8.19 11.56
CA LYS A 184 15.54 -7.54 11.43
C LYS A 184 15.32 -7.00 10.01
N ILE A 185 16.34 -6.42 9.40
CA ILE A 185 16.30 -5.89 8.03
C ILE A 185 16.16 -7.06 7.04
N THR A 186 16.95 -8.12 7.19
CA THR A 186 16.94 -9.29 6.27
C THR A 186 15.71 -10.19 6.41
N ARG A 187 14.80 -9.90 7.34
CA ARG A 187 13.45 -10.51 7.38
C ARG A 187 12.45 -9.85 6.43
N CYS A 188 12.86 -8.77 5.77
CA CYS A 188 12.04 -8.16 4.72
C CYS A 188 12.24 -8.93 3.41
N ASP A 189 11.17 -9.03 2.62
CA ASP A 189 11.20 -9.70 1.32
C ASP A 189 11.94 -8.86 0.28
N LEU A 190 11.93 -7.52 0.45
CA LEU A 190 12.65 -6.57 -0.38
C LEU A 190 13.32 -5.50 0.49
N ILE A 191 14.62 -5.31 0.26
CA ILE A 191 15.42 -4.25 0.88
C ILE A 191 15.83 -3.28 -0.22
N VAL A 192 15.50 -2.01 -0.06
CA VAL A 192 15.91 -0.94 -0.97
C VAL A 192 16.91 -0.05 -0.28
N VAL A 193 18.07 0.17 -0.91
CA VAL A 193 19.06 1.16 -0.47
C VAL A 193 19.23 2.17 -1.59
N ASP A 194 18.74 3.37 -1.37
CA ASP A 194 18.81 4.48 -2.34
C ASP A 194 20.00 5.40 -2.04
N ASP A 195 20.35 6.23 -3.02
CA ASP A 195 21.42 7.24 -2.94
C ASP A 195 22.81 6.68 -2.63
N ILE A 196 23.14 5.47 -3.12
CA ILE A 196 24.43 4.77 -2.89
C ILE A 196 25.60 5.53 -3.54
N GLY A 197 25.59 6.58 -4.09
CA GLY A 197 26.72 7.25 -4.75
C GLY A 197 26.73 8.75 -4.62
N MET A 198 25.80 9.32 -3.86
CA MET A 198 25.59 10.76 -3.81
C MET A 198 26.54 11.50 -2.86
N LEU A 199 27.11 10.83 -1.88
CA LEU A 199 28.04 11.42 -0.91
C LEU A 199 29.27 10.52 -0.72
N PRO A 200 30.46 11.07 -0.38
CA PRO A 200 31.57 10.26 0.08
C PRO A 200 31.14 9.54 1.35
N SER A 201 30.67 8.32 1.18
CA SER A 201 30.29 7.48 2.31
C SER A 201 31.53 7.13 3.09
N GLY A 202 31.59 7.53 4.37
CA GLY A 202 32.68 7.10 5.26
C GLY A 202 32.71 5.57 5.39
N GLN A 203 33.82 5.04 5.89
CA GLN A 203 34.04 3.59 6.07
C GLN A 203 32.87 2.92 6.80
N ALA A 204 32.27 3.58 7.82
CA ALA A 204 31.11 3.05 8.56
C ALA A 204 29.88 2.82 7.70
N ALA A 205 29.64 3.63 6.68
CA ALA A 205 28.49 3.47 5.77
C ALA A 205 28.74 2.28 4.81
N ALA A 206 29.96 2.15 4.31
CA ALA A 206 30.34 1.02 3.45
C ALA A 206 30.24 -0.31 4.21
N GLU A 207 30.72 -0.35 5.48
CA GLU A 207 30.59 -1.55 6.32
C GLU A 207 29.13 -1.89 6.64
N ALA A 208 28.30 -0.88 6.93
CA ALA A 208 26.87 -1.09 7.18
C ALA A 208 26.17 -1.69 5.95
N PHE A 209 26.45 -1.14 4.78
CA PHE A 209 25.91 -1.61 3.51
C PHE A 209 26.36 -3.05 3.19
N TYR A 210 27.67 -3.31 3.32
CA TYR A 210 28.23 -4.64 3.12
C TYR A 210 27.56 -5.69 4.02
N ARG A 211 27.41 -5.41 5.30
CA ARG A 211 26.78 -6.33 6.26
C ARG A 211 25.33 -6.67 5.91
N VAL A 212 24.60 -5.72 5.34
CA VAL A 212 23.20 -6.00 4.92
C VAL A 212 23.18 -6.85 3.66
N ILE A 213 24.04 -6.55 2.66
CA ILE A 213 24.10 -7.33 1.41
C ILE A 213 24.62 -8.75 1.66
N ASP A 214 25.64 -8.91 2.52
CA ASP A 214 26.22 -10.22 2.84
C ASP A 214 25.23 -11.13 3.61
N ALA A 215 24.27 -10.53 4.28
CA ALA A 215 23.27 -11.26 5.08
C ALA A 215 21.91 -11.44 4.36
N ALA A 216 21.70 -10.78 3.21
CA ALA A 216 20.45 -10.83 2.45
C ALA A 216 20.43 -12.00 1.47
#